data_c1c09e105ec3b8bf6736d3693d386fd2
#
_entry.id   c1c09e105ec3b8bf6736d3693d386fd2
#
_cell.length_a   1.000
_cell.length_b   1.000
_cell.length_c   1.000
_cell.angle_alpha   90.00
_cell.angle_beta   90.00
_cell.angle_gamma   90.00
#
_symmetry.space_group_name_H-M   'P 1'
#
loop_
_entity.id
_entity.type
_entity.pdbx_description
1 polymer ?
#
loop_
_entity_poly.entity_id
_entity_poly.type
_entity_poly.pdbx_seq_one_letter_code
_entity_poly.pdbx_strand_id
1 'polypeptide(L)'
;MKPGTKPKPTHLKLIEGNRGKRPLNRKEAKTIPALPDPPPHLTADALEEWHRVASWLHKIGLLSEVDRAALAAYAQAYGRWVQAERAIAKMAEKDQLTGGLMIKTSNGNAIQNPLV
;
A
#
# COMPACT_ATOMS: atom_id res chain seq x y z
N MET A 1 31.68 21.20 -0.22
CA MET A 1 30.42 21.81 0.28
C MET A 1 29.35 20.73 0.32
N LYS A 2 28.75 20.51 1.50
CA LYS A 2 27.63 19.55 1.58
C LYS A 2 26.42 20.15 0.90
N PRO A 3 25.73 19.40 0.00
CA PRO A 3 24.47 19.88 -0.56
C PRO A 3 23.45 20.08 0.57
N GLY A 4 22.70 21.16 0.52
CA GLY A 4 21.61 21.43 1.44
C GLY A 4 20.47 20.43 1.31
N THR A 5 19.55 20.46 2.25
CA THR A 5 18.33 19.64 2.20
C THR A 5 17.52 19.99 0.94
N LYS A 6 17.01 18.98 0.25
CA LYS A 6 16.14 19.21 -0.91
C LYS A 6 14.92 20.04 -0.51
N PRO A 7 14.53 21.05 -1.32
CA PRO A 7 13.36 21.86 -0.99
C PRO A 7 12.09 21.02 -0.97
N LYS A 8 11.18 21.34 -0.06
CA LYS A 8 9.86 20.71 -0.03
C LYS A 8 9.05 21.09 -1.28
N PRO A 9 8.19 20.20 -1.79
CA PRO A 9 7.24 20.56 -2.84
C PRO A 9 6.38 21.77 -2.45
N THR A 10 6.10 22.64 -3.41
CA THR A 10 5.28 23.85 -3.19
C THR A 10 3.94 23.53 -2.56
N HIS A 11 3.31 22.45 -2.97
CA HIS A 11 2.05 21.96 -2.41
C HIS A 11 2.13 21.74 -0.90
N LEU A 12 3.19 21.09 -0.41
CA LEU A 12 3.39 20.89 1.03
C LEU A 12 3.66 22.20 1.75
N LYS A 13 4.40 23.13 1.14
CA LYS A 13 4.63 24.46 1.73
C LYS A 13 3.33 25.23 1.91
N LEU A 14 2.40 25.14 0.97
CA LEU A 14 1.08 25.77 1.07
C LEU A 14 0.23 25.16 2.20
N ILE A 15 0.23 23.83 2.33
CA ILE A 15 -0.48 23.12 3.41
C ILE A 15 0.09 23.50 4.76
N GLU A 16 1.41 23.60 4.90
CA GLU A 16 2.10 23.99 6.13
C GLU A 16 2.01 25.50 6.45
N GLY A 17 1.41 26.29 5.57
CA GLY A 17 1.29 27.74 5.73
C GLY A 17 2.52 28.53 5.36
N ASN A 18 3.50 27.93 4.64
CA ASN A 18 4.72 28.58 4.17
C ASN A 18 5.43 29.40 5.28
N ARG A 19 5.74 28.75 6.40
CA ARG A 19 6.28 29.38 7.62
C ARG A 19 7.51 30.25 7.38
N GLY A 20 8.37 29.89 6.42
CA GLY A 20 9.56 30.64 6.07
C GLY A 20 9.28 31.89 5.22
N LYS A 21 8.07 32.14 4.81
CA LYS A 21 7.65 33.26 3.95
C LYS A 21 8.53 33.44 2.72
N ARG A 22 9.11 32.36 2.22
CA ARG A 22 9.94 32.38 1.01
C ARG A 22 9.06 32.36 -0.23
N PRO A 23 9.48 32.97 -1.37
CA PRO A 23 8.75 32.85 -2.62
C PRO A 23 8.54 31.40 -2.99
N LEU A 24 7.29 31.07 -3.40
CA LEU A 24 6.96 29.72 -3.85
C LEU A 24 7.51 29.49 -5.27
N ASN A 25 8.05 28.31 -5.53
CA ASN A 25 8.52 27.93 -6.86
C ASN A 25 7.31 27.63 -7.77
N ARG A 26 6.95 28.59 -8.61
CA ARG A 26 5.85 28.43 -9.58
C ARG A 26 6.21 27.63 -10.82
N LYS A 27 7.52 27.37 -11.04
CA LYS A 27 8.04 26.57 -12.18
C LYS A 27 8.26 25.11 -11.82
N GLU A 28 7.95 24.73 -10.60
CA GLU A 28 8.03 23.35 -10.14
C GLU A 28 7.16 22.43 -10.99
N ALA A 29 7.71 21.27 -11.38
CA ALA A 29 6.95 20.23 -12.06
C ALA A 29 5.81 19.74 -11.16
N LYS A 30 4.59 19.83 -11.67
CA LYS A 30 3.38 19.38 -10.96
C LYS A 30 2.82 18.16 -11.65
N THR A 31 2.60 17.08 -10.89
CA THR A 31 1.78 15.99 -11.36
C THR A 31 0.31 16.40 -11.30
N ILE A 32 -0.44 16.04 -12.34
CA ILE A 32 -1.88 16.32 -12.38
C ILE A 32 -2.56 15.35 -11.41
N PRO A 33 -3.25 15.83 -10.36
CA PRO A 33 -4.02 14.96 -9.49
C PRO A 33 -5.08 14.22 -10.28
N ALA A 34 -5.17 12.90 -10.10
CA ALA A 34 -6.17 12.08 -10.76
C ALA A 34 -6.59 10.94 -9.83
N LEU A 35 -7.79 10.43 -10.04
CA LEU A 35 -8.26 9.21 -9.40
C LEU A 35 -8.29 8.12 -10.47
N PRO A 36 -7.20 7.34 -10.64
CA PRO A 36 -7.16 6.31 -11.67
C PRO A 36 -8.12 5.17 -11.37
N ASP A 37 -8.58 4.51 -12.42
CA ASP A 37 -9.39 3.30 -12.27
C ASP A 37 -8.52 2.12 -11.80
N PRO A 38 -9.05 1.25 -10.93
CA PRO A 38 -8.30 0.09 -10.48
C PRO A 38 -8.09 -0.89 -11.65
N PRO A 39 -6.90 -1.55 -11.71
CA PRO A 39 -6.68 -2.61 -12.70
C PRO A 39 -7.66 -3.77 -12.51
N PRO A 40 -8.08 -4.43 -13.60
CA PRO A 40 -9.11 -5.49 -13.53
C PRO A 40 -8.63 -6.79 -12.86
N HIS A 41 -7.32 -6.96 -12.66
CA HIS A 41 -6.76 -8.18 -12.08
C HIS A 41 -6.76 -8.21 -10.55
N LEU A 42 -7.21 -7.14 -9.89
CA LEU A 42 -7.26 -7.08 -8.43
C LEU A 42 -8.30 -8.04 -7.86
N THR A 43 -7.94 -8.75 -6.80
CA THR A 43 -8.90 -9.57 -6.05
C THR A 43 -9.87 -8.68 -5.28
N ALA A 44 -10.96 -9.26 -4.74
CA ALA A 44 -11.96 -8.49 -3.99
C ALA A 44 -11.35 -7.72 -2.82
N ASP A 45 -10.52 -8.37 -2.00
CA ASP A 45 -9.84 -7.71 -0.86
C ASP A 45 -8.87 -6.62 -1.34
N ALA A 46 -8.14 -6.87 -2.43
CA ALA A 46 -7.24 -5.89 -3.02
C ALA A 46 -8.02 -4.69 -3.55
N LEU A 47 -9.18 -4.90 -4.15
CA LEU A 47 -10.02 -3.83 -4.69
C LEU A 47 -10.56 -2.93 -3.56
N GLU A 48 -10.98 -3.50 -2.44
CA GLU A 48 -11.40 -2.73 -1.27
C GLU A 48 -10.26 -1.84 -0.76
N GLU A 49 -9.08 -2.40 -0.62
CA GLU A 49 -7.90 -1.65 -0.18
C GLU A 49 -7.49 -0.57 -1.20
N TRP A 50 -7.61 -0.86 -2.49
CA TRP A 50 -7.42 0.13 -3.54
C TRP A 50 -8.31 1.34 -3.32
N HIS A 51 -9.61 1.13 -3.18
CA HIS A 51 -10.57 2.22 -3.02
C HIS A 51 -10.32 3.01 -1.74
N ARG A 52 -9.97 2.33 -0.65
CA ARG A 52 -9.67 2.99 0.62
C ARG A 52 -8.48 3.93 0.50
N VAL A 53 -7.37 3.44 -0.03
CA VAL A 53 -6.11 4.21 -0.13
C VAL A 53 -6.19 5.25 -1.24
N ALA A 54 -6.74 4.89 -2.41
CA ALA A 54 -6.89 5.81 -3.53
C ALA A 54 -7.72 7.04 -3.15
N SER A 55 -8.83 6.83 -2.44
CA SER A 55 -9.68 7.92 -1.97
C SER A 55 -8.93 8.88 -1.05
N TRP A 56 -8.13 8.35 -0.13
CA TRP A 56 -7.32 9.16 0.78
C TRP A 56 -6.24 9.95 0.04
N LEU A 57 -5.46 9.28 -0.80
CA LEU A 57 -4.39 9.92 -1.57
C LEU A 57 -4.94 10.98 -2.52
N HIS A 58 -6.10 10.73 -3.11
CA HIS A 58 -6.76 11.71 -3.98
C HIS A 58 -7.18 12.96 -3.21
N LYS A 59 -7.78 12.79 -2.03
CA LYS A 59 -8.21 13.92 -1.18
C LYS A 59 -7.05 14.84 -0.79
N ILE A 60 -5.89 14.29 -0.52
CA ILE A 60 -4.71 15.08 -0.14
C ILE A 60 -3.86 15.50 -1.35
N GLY A 61 -4.32 15.22 -2.57
CA GLY A 61 -3.66 15.64 -3.80
C GLY A 61 -2.36 14.91 -4.13
N LEU A 62 -2.14 13.71 -3.57
CA LEU A 62 -0.93 12.92 -3.77
C LEU A 62 -1.09 11.77 -4.76
N LEU A 63 -2.27 11.57 -5.33
CA LEU A 63 -2.52 10.51 -6.31
C LEU A 63 -2.52 11.07 -7.73
N SER A 64 -1.85 10.38 -8.65
CA SER A 64 -1.83 10.69 -10.07
C SER A 64 -1.92 9.41 -10.91
N GLU A 65 -2.11 9.56 -12.22
CA GLU A 65 -2.17 8.40 -13.13
C GLU A 65 -0.91 7.53 -13.12
N VAL A 66 0.26 8.14 -12.87
CA VAL A 66 1.53 7.39 -12.82
C VAL A 66 1.63 6.47 -11.61
N ASP A 67 0.84 6.72 -10.57
CA ASP A 67 0.85 5.94 -9.35
C ASP A 67 -0.01 4.67 -9.42
N ARG A 68 -0.76 4.51 -10.49
CA ARG A 68 -1.71 3.41 -10.67
C ARG A 68 -1.07 2.04 -10.48
N ALA A 69 0.05 1.78 -11.12
CA ALA A 69 0.74 0.48 -11.04
C ALA A 69 1.30 0.21 -9.64
N ALA A 70 1.90 1.21 -9.00
CA ALA A 70 2.46 1.09 -7.65
C ALA A 70 1.36 0.83 -6.62
N LEU A 71 0.26 1.56 -6.71
CA LEU A 71 -0.90 1.37 -5.84
C LEU A 71 -1.54 0.00 -6.06
N ALA A 72 -1.62 -0.46 -7.31
CA ALA A 72 -2.12 -1.79 -7.65
C ALA A 72 -1.26 -2.90 -7.04
N ALA A 73 0.07 -2.78 -7.14
CA ALA A 73 1.00 -3.72 -6.54
C ALA A 73 0.82 -3.80 -5.02
N TYR A 74 0.73 -2.65 -4.35
CA TYR A 74 0.44 -2.58 -2.92
C TYR A 74 -0.89 -3.25 -2.58
N ALA A 75 -1.97 -2.87 -3.27
CA ALA A 75 -3.31 -3.39 -3.01
C ALA A 75 -3.39 -4.90 -3.20
N GLN A 76 -2.75 -5.42 -4.26
CA GLN A 76 -2.72 -6.87 -4.52
C GLN A 76 -1.91 -7.62 -3.46
N ALA A 77 -0.78 -7.08 -3.03
CA ALA A 77 0.02 -7.67 -1.95
C ALA A 77 -0.79 -7.70 -0.63
N TYR A 78 -1.48 -6.62 -0.32
CA TYR A 78 -2.40 -6.54 0.82
C TYR A 78 -3.51 -7.61 0.72
N GLY A 79 -4.15 -7.73 -0.43
CA GLY A 79 -5.20 -8.73 -0.65
C GLY A 79 -4.71 -10.17 -0.47
N ARG A 80 -3.50 -10.48 -0.95
CA ARG A 80 -2.88 -11.78 -0.74
C ARG A 80 -2.55 -12.04 0.73
N TRP A 81 -2.05 -11.03 1.43
CA TRP A 81 -1.81 -11.13 2.86
C TRP A 81 -3.09 -11.43 3.62
N VAL A 82 -4.17 -10.72 3.35
CA VAL A 82 -5.49 -10.97 3.96
C VAL A 82 -5.97 -12.39 3.68
N GLN A 83 -5.83 -12.86 2.44
CA GLN A 83 -6.19 -14.21 2.05
C GLN A 83 -5.40 -15.27 2.81
N ALA A 84 -4.08 -15.07 2.94
CA ALA A 84 -3.21 -15.97 3.69
C ALA A 84 -3.59 -16.00 5.18
N GLU A 85 -3.83 -14.84 5.79
CA GLU A 85 -4.24 -14.75 7.19
C GLU A 85 -5.57 -15.45 7.45
N ARG A 86 -6.54 -15.30 6.55
CA ARG A 86 -7.83 -16.03 6.67
C ARG A 86 -7.65 -17.53 6.55
N ALA A 87 -6.77 -18.00 5.65
CA ALA A 87 -6.48 -19.43 5.49
C ALA A 87 -5.78 -19.99 6.72
N ILE A 88 -4.82 -19.27 7.29
CA ILE A 88 -4.14 -19.63 8.53
C ILE A 88 -5.13 -19.70 9.69
N ALA A 89 -6.03 -18.73 9.79
CA ALA A 89 -7.08 -18.72 10.82
C ALA A 89 -7.97 -19.96 10.75
N LYS A 90 -8.37 -20.39 9.54
CA LYS A 90 -9.14 -21.63 9.35
C LYS A 90 -8.35 -22.87 9.76
N MET A 91 -7.05 -22.92 9.45
CA MET A 91 -6.17 -24.01 9.89
C MET A 91 -6.03 -24.01 11.41
N ALA A 92 -5.96 -22.84 12.03
CA ALA A 92 -5.84 -22.70 13.48
C ALA A 92 -7.05 -23.26 14.23
N GLU A 93 -8.24 -23.22 13.65
CA GLU A 93 -9.44 -23.82 14.25
C GLU A 93 -9.30 -25.32 14.48
N LYS A 94 -8.50 -26.00 13.66
CA LYS A 94 -8.25 -27.44 13.73
C LYS A 94 -6.89 -27.79 14.37
N ASP A 95 -6.05 -26.82 14.60
CA ASP A 95 -4.70 -26.98 15.13
C ASP A 95 -4.47 -26.03 16.30
N GLN A 96 -4.80 -26.50 17.49
CA GLN A 96 -4.64 -25.72 18.72
C GLN A 96 -3.17 -25.63 19.17
N LEU A 97 -2.31 -26.52 18.68
CA LEU A 97 -0.91 -26.58 19.11
C LEU A 97 -0.07 -25.49 18.46
N THR A 98 -0.16 -25.34 17.14
CA THR A 98 0.67 -24.41 16.38
C THR A 98 -0.09 -23.20 15.84
N GLY A 99 -1.41 -23.16 15.99
CA GLY A 99 -2.26 -22.08 15.46
C GLY A 99 -2.21 -21.95 13.94
N GLY A 100 -2.00 -23.07 13.25
CA GLY A 100 -1.91 -23.09 11.77
C GLY A 100 -0.55 -22.69 11.23
N LEU A 101 0.45 -22.45 12.08
CA LEU A 101 1.80 -22.02 11.64
C LEU A 101 2.64 -23.18 11.10
N MET A 102 2.31 -24.43 11.46
CA MET A 102 2.98 -25.63 11.02
C MET A 102 2.00 -26.56 10.32
N ILE A 103 2.46 -27.28 9.32
CA ILE A 103 1.68 -28.33 8.63
C ILE A 103 2.47 -29.63 8.58
N LYS A 104 1.76 -30.74 8.41
CA LYS A 104 2.39 -32.05 8.15
C LYS A 104 2.52 -32.25 6.64
N THR A 105 3.69 -32.73 6.24
CA THR A 105 3.90 -33.19 4.86
C THR A 105 3.27 -34.57 4.65
N SER A 106 3.20 -35.02 3.39
CA SER A 106 2.74 -36.38 3.06
C SER A 106 3.57 -37.47 3.76
N ASN A 107 4.83 -37.19 4.10
CA ASN A 107 5.72 -38.10 4.85
C ASN A 107 5.56 -38.00 6.38
N GLY A 108 4.64 -37.18 6.87
CA GLY A 108 4.39 -36.99 8.29
C GLY A 108 5.31 -35.98 9.00
N ASN A 109 6.24 -35.36 8.28
CA ASN A 109 7.13 -34.34 8.84
C ASN A 109 6.39 -33.01 9.07
N ALA A 110 6.66 -32.37 10.21
CA ALA A 110 6.15 -31.01 10.46
C ALA A 110 7.03 -29.97 9.78
N ILE A 111 6.42 -29.07 9.01
CA ILE A 111 7.10 -27.96 8.33
C ILE A 111 6.34 -26.67 8.58
N GLN A 112 7.01 -25.55 8.38
CA GLN A 112 6.35 -24.25 8.40
C GLN A 112 5.25 -24.20 7.33
N ASN A 113 4.09 -23.64 7.70
CA ASN A 113 3.00 -23.44 6.74
C ASN A 113 3.48 -22.48 5.63
N PRO A 114 3.39 -22.85 4.35
CA PRO A 114 3.80 -22.00 3.23
C PRO A 114 3.07 -20.66 3.16
N LEU A 115 1.92 -20.53 3.83
CA LEU A 115 1.14 -19.28 3.87
C LEU A 115 1.70 -18.24 4.86
N VAL A 116 2.62 -18.65 5.73
CA VAL A 116 3.24 -17.75 6.73
C VAL A 116 4.31 -16.89 6.12
#